data_3ad2c77f821bec4b128ed418d4bee3d2
#
_entry.id   3ad2c77f821bec4b128ed418d4bee3d2
#
_cell.length_a   1.000
_cell.length_b   1.000
_cell.length_c   1.000
_cell.angle_alpha   90.00
_cell.angle_beta   90.00
_cell.angle_gamma   90.00
#
_symmetry.space_group_name_H-M   'P 1'
#
loop_
_entity.id
_entity.type
_entity.pdbx_description
1 polymer ?
#
loop_
_entity_poly.entity_id
_entity_poly.type
_entity_poly.pdbx_seq_one_letter_code
_entity_poly.pdbx_strand_id
1 'polypeptide(L)'
;MMCDAATGAIAEVIEENDRVRIVRFTLAPGAATGWHTHALDYVIVPYDDCRVRVDRRDGTVEAEMFKDKPYFREKGVEHNVTSLMDRPFSFLEIELKT
;
A
#
# COMPACT_ATOMS: atom_id res chain seq x y z
N MET A 1 -0.69 -9.93 -3.63
CA MET A 1 0.26 -8.86 -3.90
C MET A 1 1.58 -9.16 -3.21
N MET A 2 2.65 -8.91 -3.89
CA MET A 2 3.99 -9.18 -3.36
C MET A 2 4.77 -7.88 -3.28
N CYS A 3 5.47 -7.67 -2.18
CA CYS A 3 6.47 -6.64 -2.08
C CYS A 3 7.84 -7.30 -2.18
N ASP A 4 8.71 -6.71 -2.96
CA ASP A 4 10.06 -7.20 -3.14
C ASP A 4 10.94 -6.60 -2.04
N ALA A 5 11.54 -7.44 -1.21
CA ALA A 5 12.43 -7.00 -0.13
C ALA A 5 13.62 -6.20 -0.67
N ALA A 6 14.05 -6.45 -1.91
CA ALA A 6 15.13 -5.70 -2.52
C ALA A 6 14.79 -4.24 -2.78
N THR A 7 13.50 -3.87 -2.78
CA THR A 7 13.07 -2.48 -2.93
C THR A 7 12.95 -1.74 -1.60
N GLY A 8 13.24 -2.41 -0.47
CA GLY A 8 13.10 -1.83 0.87
C GLY A 8 11.68 -1.84 1.40
N ALA A 9 10.77 -2.54 0.75
CA ALA A 9 9.39 -2.70 1.21
C ALA A 9 9.24 -4.04 1.94
N ILE A 10 8.52 -4.03 3.05
CA ILE A 10 8.25 -5.22 3.86
C ILE A 10 6.74 -5.40 3.96
N ALA A 11 6.28 -6.63 3.71
CA ALA A 11 4.86 -6.98 3.83
C ALA A 11 4.71 -8.06 4.90
N GLU A 12 3.82 -7.82 5.87
CA GLU A 12 3.54 -8.75 6.96
C GLU A 12 2.05 -9.06 7.00
N VAL A 13 1.67 -10.33 6.90
CA VAL A 13 0.28 -10.72 7.06
C VAL A 13 -0.05 -10.67 8.56
N ILE A 14 -0.98 -9.77 8.93
CA ILE A 14 -1.40 -9.58 10.31
C ILE A 14 -2.56 -10.52 10.66
N GLU A 15 -3.48 -10.69 9.71
CA GLU A 15 -4.66 -11.51 9.89
C GLU A 15 -5.13 -11.98 8.53
N GLU A 16 -5.58 -13.21 8.44
CA GLU A 16 -6.22 -13.72 7.23
C GLU A 16 -7.27 -14.77 7.57
N ASN A 17 -8.46 -14.61 7.00
CA ASN A 17 -9.54 -15.60 7.11
C ASN A 17 -10.28 -15.63 5.77
N ASP A 18 -11.45 -16.26 5.74
CA ASP A 18 -12.21 -16.39 4.49
C ASP A 18 -12.90 -15.09 4.05
N ARG A 19 -12.84 -14.03 4.84
CA ARG A 19 -13.49 -12.75 4.55
C ARG A 19 -12.53 -11.61 4.28
N VAL A 20 -11.36 -11.61 4.94
CA VAL A 20 -10.39 -10.52 4.83
C VAL A 20 -8.97 -11.06 4.83
N ARG A 21 -8.10 -10.26 4.25
CA ARG A 21 -6.66 -10.43 4.40
C ARG A 21 -6.09 -9.08 4.79
N ILE A 22 -5.43 -9.00 5.94
CA ILE A 22 -4.86 -7.76 6.47
C ILE A 22 -3.35 -7.87 6.44
N VAL A 23 -2.73 -6.96 5.69
CA VAL A 23 -1.28 -6.92 5.51
C VAL A 23 -0.78 -5.56 5.98
N ARG A 24 0.28 -5.55 6.78
CA ARG A 24 0.99 -4.32 7.10
C ARG A 24 2.16 -4.15 6.16
N PHE A 25 2.18 -3.04 5.45
CA PHE A 25 3.30 -2.65 4.62
C PHE A 25 4.14 -1.62 5.35
N THR A 26 5.46 -1.80 5.29
CA THR A 26 6.41 -0.82 5.80
C THR A 26 7.38 -0.48 4.69
N LEU A 27 7.53 0.81 4.38
CA LEU A 27 8.40 1.30 3.33
C LEU A 27 9.51 2.16 3.93
N ALA A 28 10.75 1.77 3.66
CA ALA A 28 11.92 2.61 3.93
C ALA A 28 11.91 3.84 3.01
N PRO A 29 12.67 4.89 3.31
CA PRO A 29 12.76 6.06 2.42
C PRO A 29 13.12 5.63 1.00
N GLY A 30 12.35 6.11 0.02
CA GLY A 30 12.56 5.79 -1.39
C GLY A 30 12.17 4.38 -1.81
N ALA A 31 11.72 3.54 -0.89
CA ALA A 31 11.29 2.18 -1.19
C ALA A 31 9.99 2.16 -1.97
N ALA A 32 9.81 1.13 -2.78
CA ALA A 32 8.61 0.97 -3.60
C ALA A 32 7.97 -0.40 -3.35
N THR A 33 6.65 -0.46 -3.47
CA THR A 33 5.92 -1.72 -3.33
C THR A 33 6.20 -2.67 -4.49
N GLY A 34 6.63 -2.15 -5.62
CA GLY A 34 6.67 -2.87 -6.89
C GLY A 34 5.34 -2.73 -7.62
N TRP A 35 5.39 -2.99 -8.92
CA TRP A 35 4.21 -2.91 -9.77
C TRP A 35 3.27 -4.08 -9.43
N HIS A 36 2.00 -3.76 -9.16
CA HIS A 36 1.04 -4.80 -8.78
C HIS A 36 -0.38 -4.40 -9.16
N THR A 37 -1.24 -5.40 -9.26
CA THR A 37 -2.68 -5.23 -9.51
C THR A 37 -3.46 -5.72 -8.31
N HIS A 38 -4.42 -4.94 -7.85
CA HIS A 38 -5.30 -5.33 -6.75
C HIS A 38 -6.46 -6.17 -7.30
N ALA A 39 -6.50 -7.44 -6.90
CA ALA A 39 -7.54 -8.38 -7.34
C ALA A 39 -8.84 -8.24 -6.54
N LEU A 40 -8.81 -7.54 -5.41
CA LEU A 40 -9.92 -7.40 -4.47
C LEU A 40 -10.10 -5.94 -4.11
N ASP A 41 -11.32 -5.57 -3.71
CA ASP A 41 -11.57 -4.28 -3.05
C ASP A 41 -10.76 -4.24 -1.76
N TYR A 42 -10.30 -3.07 -1.37
CA TYR A 42 -9.43 -2.95 -0.21
C TYR A 42 -9.59 -1.61 0.48
N VAL A 43 -9.21 -1.60 1.77
CA VAL A 43 -9.16 -0.41 2.60
C VAL A 43 -7.72 -0.18 3.02
N ILE A 44 -7.27 1.06 2.93
CA ILE A 44 -5.93 1.46 3.41
C ILE A 44 -6.11 2.21 4.72
N VAL A 45 -5.31 1.82 5.73
CA VAL A 45 -5.28 2.50 7.03
C VAL A 45 -3.85 2.98 7.28
N PRO A 46 -3.57 4.28 7.05
CA PRO A 46 -2.23 4.81 7.29
C PRO A 46 -1.91 4.91 8.79
N TYR A 47 -0.67 4.63 9.15
CA TYR A 47 -0.17 4.80 10.52
C TYR A 47 0.38 6.19 10.78
N ASP A 48 0.79 6.89 9.71
CA ASP A 48 1.41 8.21 9.77
C ASP A 48 0.89 9.09 8.65
N ASP A 49 1.08 10.40 8.81
CA ASP A 49 0.97 11.31 7.68
C ASP A 49 2.17 11.04 6.78
N CYS A 50 1.91 10.72 5.52
CA CYS A 50 2.99 10.40 4.60
C CYS A 50 2.64 10.81 3.17
N ARG A 51 3.68 10.86 2.35
CA ARG A 51 3.57 11.22 0.96
C ARG A 51 4.22 10.14 0.11
N VAL A 52 3.55 9.80 -0.98
CA VAL A 52 3.99 8.75 -1.90
C VAL A 52 3.88 9.23 -3.34
N ARG A 53 4.68 8.61 -4.21
CA ARG A 53 4.50 8.71 -5.65
C ARG A 53 3.76 7.47 -6.10
N VAL A 54 2.73 7.65 -6.89
CA VAL A 54 1.94 6.56 -7.44
C VAL A 54 2.13 6.54 -8.96
N ASP A 55 2.77 5.49 -9.45
CA ASP A 55 2.94 5.25 -10.88
C ASP A 55 1.77 4.41 -11.37
N ARG A 56 1.14 4.83 -12.44
CA ARG A 56 0.03 4.14 -13.11
C ARG A 56 0.36 4.05 -14.59
N ARG A 57 -0.43 3.27 -15.34
CA ARG A 57 -0.24 3.15 -16.79
C ARG A 57 -0.39 4.48 -17.51
N ASP A 58 -1.27 5.34 -17.02
CA ASP A 58 -1.58 6.62 -17.66
C ASP A 58 -0.79 7.80 -17.09
N GLY A 59 0.18 7.53 -16.20
CA GLY A 59 1.03 8.58 -15.68
C GLY A 59 1.36 8.39 -14.22
N THR A 60 2.00 9.40 -13.65
CA THR A 60 2.50 9.41 -12.28
C THR A 60 1.89 10.59 -11.54
N VAL A 61 1.44 10.35 -10.30
CA VAL A 61 0.92 11.40 -9.42
C VAL A 61 1.56 11.27 -8.05
N GLU A 62 1.60 12.38 -7.31
CA GLU A 62 1.92 12.35 -5.88
C GLU A 62 0.62 12.33 -5.10
N ALA A 63 0.63 11.59 -4.00
CA ALA A 63 -0.54 11.47 -3.14
C ALA A 63 -0.11 11.55 -1.67
N GLU A 64 -1.04 11.99 -0.83
CA GLU A 64 -0.83 12.04 0.60
C GLU A 64 -1.77 11.06 1.28
N MET A 65 -1.25 10.41 2.33
CA MET A 65 -2.04 9.59 3.24
C MET A 65 -1.94 10.21 4.62
N PHE A 66 -3.03 10.16 5.38
CA PHE A 66 -3.08 10.81 6.69
C PHE A 66 -3.36 9.78 7.77
N LYS A 67 -2.65 9.92 8.88
CA LYS A 67 -2.81 9.07 10.06
C LYS A 67 -4.29 9.01 10.47
N ASP A 68 -4.77 7.81 10.73
CA ASP A 68 -6.13 7.55 11.21
C ASP A 68 -7.22 7.98 10.23
N LYS A 69 -6.87 8.16 8.95
CA LYS A 69 -7.85 8.46 7.89
C LYS A 69 -7.86 7.36 6.86
N PRO A 70 -8.56 6.25 7.12
CA PRO A 70 -8.64 5.15 6.17
C PRO A 70 -9.44 5.54 4.94
N TYR A 71 -9.16 4.87 3.83
CA TYR A 71 -9.91 5.09 2.59
C TYR A 71 -10.08 3.77 1.84
N PHE A 72 -11.11 3.72 1.02
CA PHE A 72 -11.52 2.57 0.23
C PHE A 72 -11.05 2.71 -1.21
N ARG A 73 -10.65 1.60 -1.81
CA ARG A 73 -10.35 1.51 -3.24
C ARG A 73 -10.97 0.25 -3.83
N GLU A 74 -11.44 0.35 -5.05
CA GLU A 74 -12.02 -0.78 -5.75
C GLU A 74 -10.94 -1.67 -6.37
N LYS A 75 -11.26 -2.93 -6.56
CA LYS A 75 -10.41 -3.87 -7.27
C LYS A 75 -10.10 -3.38 -8.70
N GLY A 76 -9.01 -3.85 -9.24
CA GLY A 76 -8.58 -3.47 -10.60
C GLY A 76 -7.54 -2.37 -10.63
N VAL A 77 -7.27 -1.72 -9.50
CA VAL A 77 -6.21 -0.71 -9.45
C VAL A 77 -4.87 -1.39 -9.72
N GLU A 78 -4.12 -0.81 -10.67
CA GLU A 78 -2.78 -1.28 -11.00
C GLU A 78 -1.80 -0.12 -10.86
N HIS A 79 -0.77 -0.31 -10.04
CA HIS A 79 0.15 0.77 -9.73
C HIS A 79 1.43 0.27 -9.06
N ASN A 80 2.38 1.20 -8.95
CA ASN A 80 3.58 1.07 -8.11
C ASN A 80 3.60 2.26 -7.16
N VAL A 81 3.78 2.02 -5.88
CA VAL A 81 3.78 3.07 -4.85
C VAL A 81 5.18 3.20 -4.27
N THR A 82 5.74 4.39 -4.35
CA THR A 82 7.09 4.71 -3.87
C THR A 82 7.01 5.74 -2.75
N SER A 83 7.74 5.49 -1.66
CA SER A 83 7.82 6.43 -0.55
C SER A 83 8.56 7.69 -0.95
N LEU A 84 7.96 8.85 -0.63
CA LEU A 84 8.61 10.17 -0.72
C LEU A 84 9.00 10.68 0.66
N MET A 85 9.04 9.80 1.66
CA MET A 85 9.39 10.15 3.02
C MET A 85 10.89 10.00 3.25
N ASP A 86 11.39 10.66 4.29
CA ASP A 86 12.79 10.56 4.72
C ASP A 86 12.97 9.61 5.91
N ARG A 87 11.91 8.90 6.28
CA ARG A 87 11.90 7.90 7.35
C ARG A 87 10.94 6.78 6.97
N PRO A 88 11.08 5.58 7.57
CA PRO A 88 10.14 4.51 7.32
C PRO A 88 8.72 4.88 7.76
N PHE A 89 7.72 4.39 7.04
CA PHE A 89 6.33 4.52 7.44
C PHE A 89 5.59 3.22 7.13
N SER A 90 4.44 3.05 7.78
CA SER A 90 3.63 1.85 7.62
C SER A 90 2.18 2.21 7.35
N PHE A 91 1.49 1.27 6.70
CA PHE A 91 0.03 1.31 6.53
C PHE A 91 -0.50 -0.11 6.50
N LEU A 92 -1.77 -0.26 6.86
CA LEU A 92 -2.47 -1.52 6.68
C LEU A 92 -3.19 -1.51 5.34
N GLU A 93 -3.20 -2.66 4.69
CA GLU A 93 -4.05 -2.93 3.54
C GLU A 93 -5.00 -4.05 3.95
N ILE A 94 -6.30 -3.76 3.94
CA ILE A 94 -7.34 -4.72 4.30
C ILE A 94 -8.04 -5.12 3.01
N GLU A 95 -7.74 -6.32 2.52
CA GLU A 95 -8.37 -6.85 1.31
C GLU A 95 -9.67 -7.55 1.69
N LEU A 96 -10.74 -7.24 0.96
CA LEU A 96 -12.07 -7.76 1.21
C LEU A 96 -12.33 -8.93 0.26
N LYS A 97 -12.48 -10.13 0.82
CA LYS A 97 -12.63 -11.35 0.03
C LYS A 97 -14.08 -11.63 -0.37
N THR A 98 -15.01 -10.89 0.20
CA THR A 98 -16.44 -11.08 -0.10
C THR A 98 -17.11 -9.78 -0.48
#